data_fca1f252946de86e9d36a7f3192e6375
#
_entry.id   fca1f252946de86e9d36a7f3192e6375
#
_cell.length_a   1.000
_cell.length_b   1.000
_cell.length_c   1.000
_cell.angle_alpha   90.00
_cell.angle_beta   90.00
_cell.angle_gamma   90.00
#
_symmetry.space_group_name_H-M   'P 1'
#
loop_
_entity.id
_entity.type
_entity.pdbx_description
1 polymer ?
#
loop_
_entity_poly.entity_id
_entity_poly.type
_entity_poly.pdbx_seq_one_letter_code
_entity_poly.pdbx_strand_id
1 'polypeptide(L)'
;MSEVAGEVCDGIICHAFSTEQYLREVTIPAVERGLAKAGRSMDSFEIVGPGFVVTGKDEQSMARSAADIRQQIAFYASTPAYRGVLDLHGWGDAQDQLNRMSKEGAWQAMAELIDEEMLSTFAVVGEPDSIADRIAERYGDCVDRMTFYVLGGDTEVWDDIAASLTAV
;
A
#
# COMPACT_ATOMS: atom_id res chain seq x y z
N MET A 1 -6.52 -9.15 -13.42
CA MET A 1 -5.04 -9.25 -13.35
C MET A 1 -4.62 -10.27 -12.29
N SER A 2 -4.98 -10.10 -11.02
CA SER A 2 -4.58 -11.00 -9.92
C SER A 2 -4.96 -12.47 -10.14
N GLU A 3 -6.15 -12.74 -10.69
CA GLU A 3 -6.57 -14.11 -11.05
C GLU A 3 -5.66 -14.72 -12.13
N VAL A 4 -5.29 -13.94 -13.17
CA VAL A 4 -4.36 -14.40 -14.21
C VAL A 4 -2.95 -14.63 -13.61
N ALA A 5 -2.50 -13.81 -12.66
CA ALA A 5 -1.24 -14.06 -11.96
C ALA A 5 -1.28 -15.43 -11.25
N GLY A 6 -2.38 -15.77 -10.56
CA GLY A 6 -2.55 -17.10 -9.95
C GLY A 6 -2.52 -18.24 -10.96
N GLU A 7 -3.01 -18.02 -12.18
CA GLU A 7 -2.99 -19.06 -13.23
C GLU A 7 -1.58 -19.35 -13.78
N VAL A 8 -0.72 -18.32 -13.93
CA VAL A 8 0.50 -18.43 -14.76
C VAL A 8 1.79 -17.92 -14.11
N CYS A 9 1.74 -17.28 -12.94
CA CYS A 9 2.92 -16.72 -12.26
C CYS A 9 3.24 -17.49 -10.98
N ASP A 10 4.45 -17.30 -10.47
CA ASP A 10 4.89 -17.86 -9.18
C ASP A 10 4.66 -16.88 -8.00
N GLY A 11 4.21 -15.67 -8.28
CA GLY A 11 3.89 -14.67 -7.28
C GLY A 11 3.34 -13.38 -7.89
N ILE A 12 2.99 -12.43 -7.01
CA ILE A 12 2.51 -11.11 -7.38
C ILE A 12 3.15 -10.04 -6.50
N ILE A 13 3.57 -8.94 -7.12
CA ILE A 13 3.96 -7.72 -6.41
C ILE A 13 2.75 -6.79 -6.40
N CYS A 14 2.18 -6.57 -5.22
CA CYS A 14 1.04 -5.69 -5.05
C CYS A 14 1.47 -4.23 -5.23
N HIS A 15 0.62 -3.45 -5.90
CA HIS A 15 0.86 -2.02 -6.06
C HIS A 15 0.76 -1.31 -4.69
N ALA A 16 1.60 -0.30 -4.44
CA ALA A 16 1.59 0.46 -3.19
C ALA A 16 0.23 1.10 -2.89
N PHE A 17 -0.53 1.49 -3.92
CA PHE A 17 -1.92 1.94 -3.78
C PHE A 17 -2.87 0.75 -3.62
N SER A 18 -2.74 0.06 -2.51
CA SER A 18 -3.61 -1.01 -2.04
C SER A 18 -3.72 -0.93 -0.52
N THR A 19 -4.83 -1.40 0.02
CA THR A 19 -5.04 -1.46 1.47
C THR A 19 -5.00 -2.91 1.94
N GLU A 20 -4.80 -3.13 3.24
CA GLU A 20 -4.90 -4.47 3.84
C GLU A 20 -6.24 -5.13 3.50
N GLN A 21 -7.34 -4.39 3.67
CA GLN A 21 -8.69 -4.89 3.38
C GLN A 21 -8.84 -5.27 1.89
N TYR A 22 -8.34 -4.42 0.97
CA TYR A 22 -8.40 -4.74 -0.46
C TYR A 22 -7.55 -5.97 -0.81
N LEU A 23 -6.41 -6.13 -0.16
CA LEU A 23 -5.56 -7.31 -0.32
C LEU A 23 -6.32 -8.58 0.10
N ARG A 24 -6.92 -8.57 1.31
CA ARG A 24 -7.64 -9.72 1.88
C ARG A 24 -8.95 -10.06 1.18
N GLU A 25 -9.74 -9.05 0.82
CA GLU A 25 -11.08 -9.28 0.29
C GLU A 25 -11.14 -9.36 -1.24
N VAL A 26 -10.16 -8.80 -1.94
CA VAL A 26 -10.19 -8.72 -3.41
C VAL A 26 -9.00 -9.41 -4.06
N THR A 27 -7.77 -9.07 -3.65
CA THR A 27 -6.57 -9.54 -4.36
C THR A 27 -6.30 -11.02 -4.07
N ILE A 28 -6.21 -11.43 -2.81
CA ILE A 28 -5.95 -12.82 -2.41
C ILE A 28 -7.02 -13.77 -2.96
N PRO A 29 -8.33 -13.51 -2.78
CA PRO A 29 -9.36 -14.37 -3.35
C PRO A 29 -9.31 -14.47 -4.89
N ALA A 30 -8.86 -13.42 -5.57
CA ALA A 30 -8.67 -13.49 -7.02
C ALA A 30 -7.47 -14.37 -7.40
N VAL A 31 -6.36 -14.28 -6.66
CA VAL A 31 -5.19 -15.15 -6.84
C VAL A 31 -5.58 -16.63 -6.59
N GLU A 32 -6.28 -16.91 -5.50
CA GLU A 32 -6.74 -18.27 -5.15
C GLU A 32 -7.60 -18.90 -6.25
N ARG A 33 -8.53 -18.12 -6.85
CA ARG A 33 -9.32 -18.58 -8.00
C ARG A 33 -8.44 -18.93 -9.21
N GLY A 34 -7.41 -18.13 -9.46
CA GLY A 34 -6.46 -18.39 -10.55
C GLY A 34 -5.64 -19.65 -10.30
N LEU A 35 -5.10 -19.80 -9.10
CA LEU A 35 -4.36 -21.00 -8.67
C LEU A 35 -5.21 -22.26 -8.78
N ALA A 36 -6.46 -22.20 -8.30
CA ALA A 36 -7.39 -23.32 -8.38
C ALA A 36 -7.65 -23.77 -9.83
N LYS A 37 -7.80 -22.83 -10.78
CA LYS A 37 -7.94 -23.16 -12.21
C LYS A 37 -6.70 -23.84 -12.77
N ALA A 38 -5.51 -23.50 -12.28
CA ALA A 38 -4.25 -24.09 -12.69
C ALA A 38 -3.88 -25.36 -11.92
N GLY A 39 -4.72 -25.82 -10.97
CA GLY A 39 -4.45 -26.97 -10.11
C GLY A 39 -3.32 -26.73 -9.10
N ARG A 40 -3.11 -25.48 -8.69
CA ARG A 40 -2.07 -25.00 -7.75
C ARG A 40 -2.71 -24.55 -6.44
N SER A 41 -1.87 -24.32 -5.41
CA SER A 41 -2.27 -23.77 -4.11
C SER A 41 -1.41 -22.57 -3.73
N MET A 42 -1.82 -21.84 -2.70
CA MET A 42 -1.06 -20.70 -2.14
C MET A 42 0.34 -21.11 -1.67
N ASP A 43 0.58 -22.35 -1.25
CA ASP A 43 1.91 -22.85 -0.84
C ASP A 43 2.99 -22.70 -1.92
N SER A 44 2.58 -22.54 -3.18
CA SER A 44 3.46 -22.38 -4.35
C SER A 44 3.43 -20.97 -4.95
N PHE A 45 2.89 -19.98 -4.22
CA PHE A 45 2.67 -18.65 -4.74
C PHE A 45 3.11 -17.60 -3.72
N GLU A 46 3.90 -16.62 -4.15
CA GLU A 46 4.43 -15.57 -3.28
C GLU A 46 3.66 -14.27 -3.46
N ILE A 47 3.27 -13.64 -2.33
CA ILE A 47 2.65 -12.31 -2.30
C ILE A 47 3.64 -11.31 -1.72
N VAL A 48 4.00 -10.31 -2.53
CA VAL A 48 4.76 -9.14 -2.06
C VAL A 48 3.78 -8.01 -1.73
N GLY A 49 3.74 -7.61 -0.47
CA GLY A 49 2.76 -6.66 0.06
C GLY A 49 3.00 -5.21 -0.37
N PRO A 50 1.95 -4.36 -0.29
CA PRO A 50 2.03 -2.93 -0.55
C PRO A 50 2.80 -2.22 0.58
N GLY A 51 3.61 -1.21 0.25
CA GLY A 51 4.56 -0.65 1.20
C GLY A 51 4.56 0.87 1.32
N PHE A 52 3.41 1.51 1.49
CA PHE A 52 3.41 2.89 1.99
C PHE A 52 3.70 2.88 3.48
N VAL A 53 4.73 3.61 3.89
CA VAL A 53 5.14 3.78 5.28
C VAL A 53 5.39 5.25 5.56
N VAL A 54 4.84 5.73 6.67
CA VAL A 54 5.10 7.07 7.22
C VAL A 54 5.93 6.89 8.49
N THR A 55 7.19 7.31 8.42
CA THR A 55 8.11 7.25 9.55
C THR A 55 9.14 8.38 9.50
N GLY A 56 9.80 8.64 10.62
CA GLY A 56 10.84 9.66 10.74
C GLY A 56 11.45 9.69 12.13
N LYS A 57 12.69 10.17 12.25
CA LYS A 57 13.45 10.26 13.51
C LYS A 57 12.95 11.38 14.44
N ASP A 58 12.19 12.33 13.91
CA ASP A 58 11.66 13.48 14.63
C ASP A 58 10.33 13.93 14.01
N GLU A 59 9.64 14.84 14.70
CA GLU A 59 8.36 15.38 14.28
C GLU A 59 8.41 16.01 12.87
N GLN A 60 9.50 16.69 12.52
CA GLN A 60 9.65 17.33 11.22
C GLN A 60 9.79 16.29 10.08
N SER A 61 10.57 15.23 10.29
CA SER A 61 10.74 14.15 9.30
C SER A 61 9.47 13.31 9.17
N MET A 62 8.76 13.06 10.28
CA MET A 62 7.43 12.43 10.28
C MET A 62 6.42 13.24 9.47
N ALA A 63 6.32 14.55 9.73
CA ALA A 63 5.38 15.42 9.01
C ALA A 63 5.70 15.49 7.51
N ARG A 64 6.98 15.51 7.13
CA ARG A 64 7.40 15.44 5.72
C ARG A 64 7.00 14.10 5.09
N SER A 65 7.34 12.99 5.73
CA SER A 65 6.97 11.66 5.26
C SER A 65 5.46 11.53 5.06
N ALA A 66 4.65 12.01 6.01
CA ALA A 66 3.19 12.02 5.90
C ALA A 66 2.69 12.86 4.71
N ALA A 67 3.28 14.04 4.49
CA ALA A 67 2.91 14.92 3.38
C ALA A 67 3.25 14.28 2.02
N ASP A 68 4.43 13.68 1.88
CA ASP A 68 4.87 13.00 0.66
C ASP A 68 3.96 11.80 0.34
N ILE A 69 3.61 10.99 1.35
CA ILE A 69 2.72 9.84 1.17
C ILE A 69 1.29 10.29 0.84
N ARG A 70 0.75 11.34 1.48
CA ARG A 70 -0.56 11.91 1.09
C ARG A 70 -0.56 12.36 -0.37
N GLN A 71 0.49 13.03 -0.82
CA GLN A 71 0.63 13.44 -2.22
C GLN A 71 0.59 12.24 -3.16
N GLN A 72 1.28 11.17 -2.80
CA GLN A 72 1.34 9.96 -3.61
C GLN A 72 0.01 9.20 -3.62
N ILE A 73 -0.67 9.09 -2.47
CA ILE A 73 -2.01 8.52 -2.38
C ILE A 73 -2.97 9.31 -3.25
N ALA A 74 -2.99 10.64 -3.15
CA ALA A 74 -3.85 11.52 -3.95
C ALA A 74 -3.62 11.35 -5.46
N PHE A 75 -2.33 11.24 -5.86
CA PHE A 75 -1.96 11.01 -7.25
C PHE A 75 -2.56 9.70 -7.79
N TYR A 76 -2.37 8.58 -7.09
CA TYR A 76 -2.92 7.30 -7.52
C TYR A 76 -4.45 7.27 -7.43
N ALA A 77 -5.03 7.82 -6.36
CA ALA A 77 -6.47 7.93 -6.15
C ALA A 77 -7.18 8.70 -7.28
N SER A 78 -6.48 9.64 -7.94
CA SER A 78 -7.02 10.37 -9.08
C SER A 78 -7.22 9.52 -10.33
N THR A 79 -6.61 8.35 -10.40
CA THR A 79 -6.62 7.47 -11.56
C THR A 79 -7.85 6.55 -11.53
N PRO A 80 -8.73 6.58 -12.55
CA PRO A 80 -9.98 5.80 -12.55
C PRO A 80 -9.79 4.29 -12.39
N ALA A 81 -8.66 3.73 -12.85
CA ALA A 81 -8.36 2.30 -12.72
C ALA A 81 -8.19 1.84 -11.26
N TYR A 82 -7.91 2.75 -10.33
CA TYR A 82 -7.77 2.45 -8.90
C TYR A 82 -9.04 2.70 -8.08
N ARG A 83 -10.13 3.12 -8.72
CA ARG A 83 -11.41 3.40 -8.07
C ARG A 83 -11.89 2.26 -7.17
N GLY A 84 -11.69 1.00 -7.59
CA GLY A 84 -12.13 -0.16 -6.82
C GLY A 84 -11.52 -0.25 -5.42
N VAL A 85 -10.31 0.28 -5.20
CA VAL A 85 -9.71 0.35 -3.86
C VAL A 85 -10.47 1.35 -2.99
N LEU A 86 -10.80 2.51 -3.54
CA LEU A 86 -11.54 3.58 -2.82
C LEU A 86 -13.01 3.19 -2.56
N ASP A 87 -13.67 2.57 -3.54
CA ASP A 87 -15.07 2.12 -3.41
C ASP A 87 -15.24 1.11 -2.25
N LEU A 88 -14.24 0.25 -2.02
CA LEU A 88 -14.26 -0.70 -0.90
C LEU A 88 -14.36 -0.01 0.47
N HIS A 89 -13.77 1.18 0.58
CA HIS A 89 -13.79 2.01 1.79
C HIS A 89 -14.91 3.07 1.79
N GLY A 90 -15.76 3.11 0.77
CA GLY A 90 -16.79 4.15 0.65
C GLY A 90 -16.29 5.52 0.18
N TRP A 91 -15.07 5.60 -0.34
CA TRP A 91 -14.41 6.84 -0.78
C TRP A 91 -14.52 7.11 -2.29
N GLY A 92 -15.52 6.54 -2.96
CA GLY A 92 -15.71 6.73 -4.40
C GLY A 92 -15.85 8.20 -4.82
N ASP A 93 -16.51 9.04 -4.00
CA ASP A 93 -16.68 10.48 -4.26
C ASP A 93 -15.33 11.23 -4.23
N ALA A 94 -14.41 10.81 -3.35
CA ALA A 94 -13.05 11.36 -3.30
C ALA A 94 -12.29 11.09 -4.60
N GLN A 95 -12.46 9.91 -5.21
CA GLN A 95 -11.87 9.59 -6.51
C GLN A 95 -12.36 10.53 -7.61
N ASP A 96 -13.67 10.79 -7.68
CA ASP A 96 -14.25 11.69 -8.67
C ASP A 96 -13.71 13.13 -8.53
N GLN A 97 -13.56 13.59 -7.28
CA GLN A 97 -12.99 14.91 -7.00
C GLN A 97 -11.51 14.98 -7.37
N LEU A 98 -10.70 14.01 -6.94
CA LEU A 98 -9.27 13.95 -7.24
C LEU A 98 -9.01 13.83 -8.74
N ASN A 99 -9.83 13.07 -9.47
CA ASN A 99 -9.73 12.97 -10.93
C ASN A 99 -10.01 14.31 -11.64
N ARG A 100 -10.97 15.11 -11.16
CA ARG A 100 -11.18 16.47 -11.69
C ARG A 100 -9.99 17.37 -11.41
N MET A 101 -9.53 17.41 -10.15
CA MET A 101 -8.39 18.24 -9.73
C MET A 101 -7.10 17.89 -10.50
N SER A 102 -6.86 16.61 -10.77
CA SER A 102 -5.70 16.18 -11.56
C SER A 102 -5.71 16.74 -13.00
N LYS A 103 -6.88 16.82 -13.62
CA LYS A 103 -7.05 17.41 -14.98
C LYS A 103 -6.88 18.93 -14.97
N GLU A 104 -7.11 19.57 -13.83
CA GLU A 104 -6.90 21.00 -13.62
C GLU A 104 -5.46 21.33 -13.18
N GLY A 105 -4.63 20.32 -12.95
CA GLY A 105 -3.24 20.48 -12.50
C GLY A 105 -3.11 20.89 -11.04
N ALA A 106 -4.15 20.70 -10.23
CA ALA A 106 -4.20 21.12 -8.81
C ALA A 106 -3.49 20.12 -7.87
N TRP A 107 -2.33 19.63 -8.27
CA TRP A 107 -1.62 18.52 -7.63
C TRP A 107 -1.35 18.72 -6.13
N GLN A 108 -0.98 19.93 -5.71
CA GLN A 108 -0.70 20.23 -4.29
C GLN A 108 -1.98 20.17 -3.45
N ALA A 109 -3.07 20.76 -3.93
CA ALA A 109 -4.35 20.77 -3.23
C ALA A 109 -4.99 19.38 -3.11
N MET A 110 -4.64 18.44 -3.99
CA MET A 110 -5.15 17.07 -3.93
C MET A 110 -4.73 16.35 -2.65
N ALA A 111 -3.53 16.61 -2.14
CA ALA A 111 -3.05 15.98 -0.90
C ALA A 111 -3.88 16.35 0.33
N GLU A 112 -4.53 17.53 0.32
CA GLU A 112 -5.39 18.00 1.42
C GLU A 112 -6.69 17.20 1.54
N LEU A 113 -7.09 16.47 0.49
CA LEU A 113 -8.23 15.56 0.52
C LEU A 113 -7.93 14.22 1.18
N ILE A 114 -6.66 13.91 1.38
CA ILE A 114 -6.25 12.67 2.06
C ILE A 114 -6.17 12.97 3.56
N ASP A 115 -7.22 12.64 4.26
CA ASP A 115 -7.31 12.81 5.71
C ASP A 115 -6.49 11.75 6.49
N GLU A 116 -6.55 11.78 7.82
CA GLU A 116 -5.81 10.85 8.68
C GLU A 116 -6.32 9.41 8.55
N GLU A 117 -7.63 9.22 8.35
CA GLU A 117 -8.22 7.90 8.17
C GLU A 117 -7.71 7.27 6.87
N MET A 118 -7.77 8.01 5.77
CA MET A 118 -7.24 7.56 4.48
C MET A 118 -5.74 7.26 4.58
N LEU A 119 -4.95 8.19 5.15
CA LEU A 119 -3.52 8.01 5.31
C LEU A 119 -3.19 6.72 6.08
N SER A 120 -3.78 6.52 7.25
CA SER A 120 -3.53 5.35 8.11
C SER A 120 -4.05 4.04 7.52
N THR A 121 -5.07 4.10 6.66
CA THR A 121 -5.58 2.93 5.94
C THR A 121 -4.63 2.48 4.84
N PHE A 122 -4.03 3.41 4.09
CA PHE A 122 -3.07 3.09 3.03
C PHE A 122 -1.66 2.87 3.55
N ALA A 123 -1.23 3.58 4.57
CA ALA A 123 0.15 3.56 5.07
C ALA A 123 0.26 2.98 6.48
N VAL A 124 1.37 2.31 6.75
CA VAL A 124 1.79 2.01 8.13
C VAL A 124 2.46 3.25 8.69
N VAL A 125 1.92 3.80 9.77
CA VAL A 125 2.39 5.04 10.40
C VAL A 125 2.99 4.73 11.75
N GLY A 126 4.21 5.19 12.03
CA GLY A 126 4.86 5.00 13.33
C GLY A 126 6.30 5.49 13.40
N GLU A 127 6.84 5.50 14.60
CA GLU A 127 8.26 5.75 14.82
C GLU A 127 9.12 4.61 14.26
N PRO A 128 10.38 4.84 13.87
CA PRO A 128 11.24 3.83 13.25
C PRO A 128 11.28 2.50 14.01
N ASP A 129 11.41 2.55 15.33
CA ASP A 129 11.53 1.37 16.21
C ASP A 129 10.25 0.52 16.26
N SER A 130 9.10 1.07 15.88
CA SER A 130 7.79 0.38 15.94
C SER A 130 7.27 -0.06 14.56
N ILE A 131 7.88 0.37 13.48
CA ILE A 131 7.36 0.13 12.12
C ILE A 131 7.39 -1.36 11.77
N ALA A 132 8.46 -2.07 12.10
CA ALA A 132 8.56 -3.49 11.78
C ALA A 132 7.43 -4.30 12.45
N ASP A 133 7.18 -4.08 13.73
CA ASP A 133 6.10 -4.75 14.48
C ASP A 133 4.72 -4.41 13.88
N ARG A 134 4.48 -3.15 13.53
CA ARG A 134 3.21 -2.71 12.91
C ARG A 134 2.99 -3.32 11.52
N ILE A 135 4.05 -3.48 10.75
CA ILE A 135 3.99 -4.17 9.45
C ILE A 135 3.67 -5.64 9.66
N ALA A 136 4.36 -6.31 10.59
CA ALA A 136 4.12 -7.70 10.93
C ALA A 136 2.70 -7.93 11.46
N GLU A 137 2.19 -7.05 12.32
CA GLU A 137 0.81 -7.10 12.82
C GLU A 137 -0.22 -6.96 11.69
N ARG A 138 0.02 -6.03 10.74
CA ARG A 138 -0.93 -5.76 9.66
C ARG A 138 -0.91 -6.80 8.55
N TYR A 139 0.27 -7.29 8.17
CA TYR A 139 0.46 -8.06 6.94
C TYR A 139 1.09 -9.44 7.15
N GLY A 140 1.64 -9.75 8.33
CA GLY A 140 2.47 -10.94 8.55
C GLY A 140 1.77 -12.29 8.33
N ASP A 141 0.44 -12.31 8.30
CA ASP A 141 -0.36 -13.51 8.02
C ASP A 141 -0.86 -13.61 6.56
N CYS A 142 -0.58 -12.61 5.73
CA CYS A 142 -1.14 -12.55 4.38
C CYS A 142 -0.16 -12.13 3.27
N VAL A 143 1.09 -11.80 3.62
CA VAL A 143 2.15 -11.52 2.64
C VAL A 143 3.45 -12.23 3.04
N ASP A 144 4.22 -12.62 2.05
CA ASP A 144 5.50 -13.32 2.24
C ASP A 144 6.67 -12.34 2.31
N ARG A 145 6.54 -11.19 1.65
CA ARG A 145 7.53 -10.11 1.61
C ARG A 145 6.88 -8.74 1.55
N MET A 146 7.64 -7.72 1.93
CA MET A 146 7.24 -6.31 1.77
C MET A 146 8.18 -5.59 0.82
N THR A 147 7.61 -4.69 0.00
CA THR A 147 8.36 -3.64 -0.70
C THR A 147 8.03 -2.30 -0.08
N PHE A 148 9.02 -1.43 0.07
CA PHE A 148 8.80 -0.09 0.60
C PHE A 148 8.81 0.95 -0.51
N TYR A 149 7.81 1.80 -0.51
CA TYR A 149 7.74 2.96 -1.38
C TYR A 149 8.39 4.15 -0.68
N VAL A 150 9.70 4.30 -0.85
CA VAL A 150 10.50 5.34 -0.18
C VAL A 150 10.58 6.57 -1.08
N LEU A 151 10.01 7.69 -0.64
CA LEU A 151 10.01 8.98 -1.34
C LEU A 151 11.12 9.91 -0.81
N GLY A 152 12.32 9.41 -0.67
CA GLY A 152 13.40 10.14 -0.02
C GLY A 152 13.51 9.82 1.47
N GLY A 153 14.42 10.49 2.15
CA GLY A 153 14.64 10.29 3.59
C GLY A 153 16.00 9.68 3.91
N ASP A 154 16.18 9.41 5.19
CA ASP A 154 17.41 8.83 5.74
C ASP A 154 17.45 7.32 5.46
N THR A 155 18.38 6.90 4.62
CA THR A 155 18.54 5.48 4.23
C THR A 155 18.86 4.59 5.41
N GLU A 156 19.53 5.10 6.45
CA GLU A 156 19.86 4.31 7.66
C GLU A 156 18.59 3.83 8.38
N VAL A 157 17.54 4.66 8.44
CA VAL A 157 16.25 4.25 9.03
C VAL A 157 15.64 3.05 8.31
N TRP A 158 15.76 3.03 7.00
CA TRP A 158 15.20 1.94 6.18
C TRP A 158 16.01 0.66 6.28
N ASP A 159 17.34 0.76 6.44
CA ASP A 159 18.20 -0.41 6.67
C ASP A 159 17.87 -1.05 8.02
N ASP A 160 17.66 -0.26 9.07
CA ASP A 160 17.27 -0.74 10.41
C ASP A 160 15.88 -1.40 10.39
N ILE A 161 14.90 -0.79 9.72
CA ILE A 161 13.55 -1.37 9.57
C ILE A 161 13.62 -2.71 8.80
N ALA A 162 14.37 -2.76 7.70
CA ALA A 162 14.52 -3.97 6.91
C ALA A 162 15.22 -5.09 7.69
N ALA A 163 16.25 -4.76 8.47
CA ALA A 163 16.92 -5.71 9.34
C ALA A 163 15.99 -6.29 10.41
N SER A 164 15.13 -5.45 10.99
CA SER A 164 14.14 -5.88 12.00
C SER A 164 13.08 -6.81 11.42
N LEU A 165 12.61 -6.57 10.19
CA LEU A 165 11.64 -7.44 9.50
C LEU A 165 12.20 -8.80 9.10
N THR A 166 13.52 -8.90 8.87
CA THR A 166 14.16 -10.19 8.54
C THR A 166 14.45 -11.06 9.77
N ALA A 167 14.30 -10.52 10.96
CA ALA A 167 14.53 -11.22 12.23
C ALA A 167 13.27 -11.87 12.81
N VAL A 168 12.10 -11.63 12.22
CA VAL A 168 10.80 -12.20 12.59
C VAL A 168 10.45 -13.34 11.63
#